data_b28001465953a9bb9569decef59745d9
#
_entry.id   b28001465953a9bb9569decef59745d9
#
_cell.length_a   1.000
_cell.length_b   1.000
_cell.length_c   1.000
_cell.angle_alpha   90.00
_cell.angle_beta   90.00
_cell.angle_gamma   90.00
#
_symmetry.space_group_name_H-M   'P 1'
#
loop_
_entity.id
_entity.type
_entity.pdbx_description
1 polymer ?
#
loop_
_entity_poly.entity_id
_entity_poly.type
_entity_poly.pdbx_seq_one_letter_code
_entity_poly.pdbx_strand_id
1 'polypeptide(L)'
;MKKLKPEHEDNILFREALRKEFEIGFRLEHPNIVRYVSFHDDEILMEYVDGEDLLAFLKNHPTYFEDAEHFDKFVGQLLSALQYLHDNQVLHLDLKPENIMLTRIGCDVKVVDLGCCYSDIFVDSTGYTTQYAAPEQLAGRKVDVRTDIYAVGKILELLPHHPIYNKVIKRCLDKNPQNRYQTIAELQKALSVRNYNKKKIVAAVSLVVAVSVVLLLALANSFQPLPNEAKETPRNQKLVDSKKRPAPSLQKSKEQVTAEAVVVKNPPLSGSVSEEKEKVKSHNWQKEMDAMLDKAYK
;
A
#
# COMPACT_ATOMS: atom_id res chain seq x y z
N MET A 1 -7.71 -2.19 20.88
CA MET A 1 -9.02 -2.33 21.56
C MET A 1 -9.82 -1.07 21.28
N LYS A 2 -11.06 -1.21 20.85
CA LYS A 2 -12.01 -0.09 20.61
C LYS A 2 -13.22 -0.29 21.53
N LYS A 3 -13.61 0.76 22.23
CA LYS A 3 -14.77 0.78 23.10
C LYS A 3 -15.54 2.08 22.99
N LEU A 4 -16.76 2.08 23.46
CA LEU A 4 -17.57 3.30 23.55
C LEU A 4 -16.92 4.27 24.55
N LYS A 5 -17.11 5.55 24.30
CA LYS A 5 -16.79 6.57 25.29
C LYS A 5 -17.78 6.47 26.45
N PRO A 6 -17.38 6.82 27.69
CA PRO A 6 -18.24 6.73 28.87
C PRO A 6 -19.61 7.40 28.68
N GLU A 7 -19.66 8.54 27.97
CA GLU A 7 -20.88 9.27 27.67
C GLU A 7 -21.88 8.51 26.77
N HIS A 8 -21.43 7.42 26.10
CA HIS A 8 -22.23 6.64 25.16
C HIS A 8 -22.49 5.20 25.62
N GLU A 9 -21.91 4.79 26.76
CA GLU A 9 -22.01 3.41 27.26
C GLU A 9 -23.47 2.97 27.53
N ASP A 10 -24.33 3.90 27.98
CA ASP A 10 -25.74 3.60 28.25
C ASP A 10 -26.63 3.75 27.01
N ASN A 11 -26.11 4.20 25.87
CA ASN A 11 -26.89 4.41 24.68
C ASN A 11 -26.92 3.14 23.81
N ILE A 12 -28.09 2.52 23.72
CA ILE A 12 -28.30 1.28 22.99
C ILE A 12 -27.94 1.38 21.50
N LEU A 13 -28.15 2.54 20.89
CA LEU A 13 -27.84 2.76 19.47
C LEU A 13 -26.33 2.72 19.20
N PHE A 14 -25.54 3.29 20.10
CA PHE A 14 -24.08 3.24 19.98
C PHE A 14 -23.52 1.83 20.23
N ARG A 15 -24.12 1.08 21.16
CA ARG A 15 -23.76 -0.34 21.37
C ARG A 15 -24.07 -1.19 20.15
N GLU A 16 -25.23 -1.01 19.55
CA GLU A 16 -25.61 -1.74 18.33
C GLU A 16 -24.72 -1.34 17.15
N ALA A 17 -24.37 -0.07 17.00
CA ALA A 17 -23.44 0.39 15.98
C ALA A 17 -22.05 -0.26 16.16
N LEU A 18 -21.54 -0.32 17.40
CA LEU A 18 -20.28 -0.97 17.69
C LEU A 18 -20.31 -2.48 17.39
N ARG A 19 -21.41 -3.15 17.74
CA ARG A 19 -21.60 -4.57 17.43
C ARG A 19 -21.64 -4.82 15.93
N LYS A 20 -22.35 -4.00 15.16
CA LYS A 20 -22.42 -4.09 13.71
C LYS A 20 -21.07 -3.87 13.07
N GLU A 21 -20.31 -2.89 13.54
CA GLU A 21 -18.92 -2.67 13.10
C GLU A 21 -18.10 -3.95 13.27
N PHE A 22 -18.19 -4.57 14.45
CA PHE A 22 -17.51 -5.86 14.69
C PHE A 22 -17.97 -6.96 13.74
N GLU A 23 -19.29 -7.14 13.56
CA GLU A 23 -19.84 -8.20 12.69
C GLU A 23 -19.37 -8.06 11.23
N ILE A 24 -19.17 -6.84 10.76
CA ILE A 24 -18.61 -6.58 9.43
C ILE A 24 -17.12 -6.85 9.43
N GLY A 25 -16.40 -6.19 10.34
CA GLY A 25 -14.94 -6.28 10.38
C GLY A 25 -14.44 -7.70 10.60
N PHE A 26 -15.16 -8.49 11.40
CA PHE A 26 -14.81 -9.89 11.69
C PHE A 26 -14.86 -10.82 10.47
N ARG A 27 -15.67 -10.48 9.45
CA ARG A 27 -15.78 -11.26 8.21
C ARG A 27 -14.74 -10.87 7.17
N LEU A 28 -14.03 -9.76 7.40
CA LEU A 28 -13.06 -9.22 6.44
C LEU A 28 -11.67 -9.72 6.78
N GLU A 29 -10.99 -10.26 5.76
CA GLU A 29 -9.60 -10.71 5.87
C GLU A 29 -8.79 -10.15 4.69
N HIS A 30 -8.00 -9.11 4.95
CA HIS A 30 -7.15 -8.48 3.94
C HIS A 30 -5.89 -7.91 4.59
N PRO A 31 -4.70 -8.04 3.97
CA PRO A 31 -3.44 -7.61 4.56
C PRO A 31 -3.41 -6.12 4.92
N ASN A 32 -4.15 -5.29 4.20
CA ASN A 32 -4.18 -3.84 4.38
C ASN A 32 -5.44 -3.34 5.13
N ILE A 33 -6.18 -4.22 5.80
CA ILE A 33 -7.29 -3.88 6.70
C ILE A 33 -6.95 -4.45 8.07
N VAL A 34 -7.26 -3.71 9.14
CA VAL A 34 -7.09 -4.19 10.51
C VAL A 34 -7.98 -5.41 10.75
N ARG A 35 -7.43 -6.46 11.35
CA ARG A 35 -8.19 -7.67 11.67
C ARG A 35 -8.95 -7.50 12.98
N TYR A 36 -10.26 -7.76 12.95
CA TYR A 36 -11.12 -7.84 14.11
C TYR A 36 -11.02 -9.23 14.70
N VAL A 37 -10.79 -9.33 16.02
CA VAL A 37 -10.46 -10.61 16.71
C VAL A 37 -11.63 -11.12 17.52
N SER A 38 -12.21 -10.29 18.39
CA SER A 38 -13.32 -10.68 19.25
C SER A 38 -14.13 -9.46 19.72
N PHE A 39 -15.34 -9.73 20.21
CA PHE A 39 -16.24 -8.74 20.80
C PHE A 39 -16.67 -9.25 22.17
N HIS A 40 -16.40 -8.50 23.22
CA HIS A 40 -16.81 -8.80 24.59
C HIS A 40 -17.11 -7.50 25.34
N ASP A 41 -18.14 -7.51 26.16
CA ASP A 41 -18.50 -6.41 27.08
C ASP A 41 -18.53 -5.03 26.37
N ASP A 42 -19.15 -4.99 25.18
CA ASP A 42 -19.21 -3.80 24.34
C ASP A 42 -17.82 -3.23 23.95
N GLU A 43 -16.81 -4.08 23.86
CA GLU A 43 -15.47 -3.76 23.39
C GLU A 43 -15.08 -4.63 22.19
N ILE A 44 -14.46 -4.02 21.18
CA ILE A 44 -13.86 -4.72 20.04
C ILE A 44 -12.38 -4.92 20.29
N LEU A 45 -11.92 -6.16 20.28
CA LEU A 45 -10.52 -6.49 20.20
C LEU A 45 -10.09 -6.62 18.75
N MET A 46 -9.05 -5.90 18.36
CA MET A 46 -8.45 -5.92 17.01
C MET A 46 -6.97 -6.27 17.11
N GLU A 47 -6.37 -6.67 15.97
CA GLU A 47 -4.92 -6.80 15.91
C GLU A 47 -4.24 -5.47 16.30
N TYR A 48 -3.11 -5.59 16.97
CA TYR A 48 -2.28 -4.43 17.27
C TYR A 48 -1.46 -4.06 16.03
N VAL A 49 -1.59 -2.84 15.56
CA VAL A 49 -0.77 -2.31 14.46
C VAL A 49 0.39 -1.53 15.08
N ASP A 50 1.60 -2.09 15.02
CA ASP A 50 2.81 -1.36 15.39
C ASP A 50 3.17 -0.35 14.29
N GLY A 51 2.73 0.87 14.46
CA GLY A 51 2.86 1.93 13.47
C GLY A 51 2.25 3.23 13.95
N GLU A 52 2.09 4.17 13.04
CA GLU A 52 1.49 5.47 13.29
C GLU A 52 0.45 5.80 12.23
N ASP A 53 -0.50 6.67 12.54
CA ASP A 53 -1.46 7.16 11.56
C ASP A 53 -0.79 8.03 10.50
N LEU A 54 -1.47 8.23 9.37
CA LEU A 54 -0.90 8.95 8.23
C LEU A 54 -0.55 10.41 8.54
N LEU A 55 -1.28 11.10 9.46
CA LEU A 55 -0.92 12.47 9.83
C LEU A 55 0.37 12.51 10.64
N ALA A 56 0.50 11.64 11.64
CA ALA A 56 1.72 11.50 12.42
C ALA A 56 2.90 11.10 11.53
N PHE A 57 2.68 10.15 10.61
CA PHE A 57 3.68 9.71 9.66
C PHE A 57 4.18 10.84 8.75
N LEU A 58 3.28 11.63 8.17
CA LEU A 58 3.65 12.76 7.31
C LEU A 58 4.43 13.83 8.07
N LYS A 59 4.09 14.06 9.34
CA LYS A 59 4.81 14.99 10.22
C LYS A 59 6.23 14.48 10.51
N ASN A 60 6.38 13.18 10.77
CA ASN A 60 7.66 12.56 11.15
C ASN A 60 8.55 12.27 9.93
N HIS A 61 7.94 12.05 8.75
CA HIS A 61 8.60 11.66 7.50
C HIS A 61 8.14 12.52 6.31
N PRO A 62 8.40 13.85 6.32
CA PRO A 62 7.78 14.80 5.37
C PRO A 62 8.15 14.55 3.91
N THR A 63 9.31 13.93 3.64
CA THR A 63 9.79 13.67 2.26
C THR A 63 9.55 12.23 1.80
N TYR A 64 8.98 11.37 2.63
CA TYR A 64 8.84 9.94 2.33
C TYR A 64 8.10 9.68 1.01
N PHE A 65 7.01 10.40 0.75
CA PHE A 65 6.20 10.24 -0.45
C PHE A 65 6.70 11.02 -1.67
N GLU A 66 7.81 11.76 -1.56
CA GLU A 66 8.51 12.31 -2.73
C GLU A 66 9.12 11.18 -3.58
N ASP A 67 9.47 10.05 -2.95
CA ASP A 67 9.85 8.84 -3.65
C ASP A 67 8.62 8.19 -4.30
N ALA A 68 8.72 7.97 -5.62
CA ALA A 68 7.63 7.42 -6.41
C ALA A 68 7.29 5.96 -6.04
N GLU A 69 8.24 5.17 -5.57
CA GLU A 69 8.01 3.78 -5.17
C GLU A 69 7.23 3.72 -3.86
N HIS A 70 7.56 4.59 -2.91
CA HIS A 70 6.83 4.72 -1.66
C HIS A 70 5.39 5.21 -1.90
N PHE A 71 5.23 6.23 -2.76
CA PHE A 71 3.90 6.72 -3.14
C PHE A 71 3.08 5.63 -3.82
N ASP A 72 3.64 4.93 -4.81
CA ASP A 72 2.96 3.87 -5.56
C ASP A 72 2.58 2.69 -4.65
N LYS A 73 3.46 2.31 -3.72
CA LYS A 73 3.21 1.26 -2.73
C LYS A 73 2.02 1.64 -1.85
N PHE A 74 2.06 2.82 -1.24
CA PHE A 74 1.00 3.33 -0.39
C PHE A 74 -0.35 3.34 -1.11
N VAL A 75 -0.39 3.96 -2.29
CA VAL A 75 -1.61 4.06 -3.10
C VAL A 75 -2.11 2.67 -3.52
N GLY A 76 -1.20 1.80 -3.96
CA GLY A 76 -1.56 0.44 -4.35
C GLY A 76 -2.21 -0.35 -3.21
N GLN A 77 -1.66 -0.28 -2.01
CA GLN A 77 -2.18 -0.96 -0.83
C GLN A 77 -3.50 -0.37 -0.34
N LEU A 78 -3.63 0.97 -0.31
CA LEU A 78 -4.87 1.65 0.04
C LEU A 78 -6.01 1.28 -0.92
N LEU A 79 -5.76 1.35 -2.22
CA LEU A 79 -6.76 0.98 -3.23
C LEU A 79 -7.10 -0.52 -3.19
N SER A 80 -6.14 -1.39 -2.87
CA SER A 80 -6.40 -2.82 -2.68
C SER A 80 -7.36 -3.07 -1.52
N ALA A 81 -7.15 -2.38 -0.39
CA ALA A 81 -8.06 -2.46 0.75
C ALA A 81 -9.48 -2.00 0.40
N LEU A 82 -9.61 -0.84 -0.25
CA LEU A 82 -10.91 -0.29 -0.63
C LEU A 82 -11.62 -1.14 -1.70
N GLN A 83 -10.89 -1.68 -2.68
CA GLN A 83 -11.47 -2.60 -3.66
C GLN A 83 -12.04 -3.83 -2.95
N TYR A 84 -11.29 -4.41 -2.01
CA TYR A 84 -11.74 -5.55 -1.22
C TYR A 84 -13.00 -5.23 -0.39
N LEU A 85 -13.06 -4.05 0.25
CA LEU A 85 -14.27 -3.60 0.95
C LEU A 85 -15.47 -3.52 0.00
N HIS A 86 -15.31 -2.86 -1.15
CA HIS A 86 -16.37 -2.67 -2.14
C HIS A 86 -16.86 -4.01 -2.73
N ASP A 87 -15.96 -4.95 -2.98
CA ASP A 87 -16.29 -6.31 -3.46
C ASP A 87 -17.13 -7.09 -2.41
N ASN A 88 -16.92 -6.78 -1.12
CA ASN A 88 -17.73 -7.30 -0.01
C ASN A 88 -18.92 -6.41 0.34
N GLN A 89 -19.31 -5.46 -0.53
CA GLN A 89 -20.43 -4.54 -0.36
C GLN A 89 -20.33 -3.64 0.88
N VAL A 90 -19.11 -3.33 1.30
CA VAL A 90 -18.80 -2.42 2.40
C VAL A 90 -18.25 -1.11 1.83
N LEU A 91 -18.85 0.01 2.22
CA LEU A 91 -18.32 1.36 2.00
C LEU A 91 -17.63 1.82 3.28
N HIS A 92 -16.48 2.48 3.15
CA HIS A 92 -15.76 2.97 4.33
C HIS A 92 -16.41 4.22 4.94
N LEU A 93 -16.78 5.19 4.11
CA LEU A 93 -17.51 6.44 4.39
C LEU A 93 -16.84 7.43 5.38
N ASP A 94 -15.81 7.04 6.10
CA ASP A 94 -15.00 7.91 6.98
C ASP A 94 -13.50 7.72 6.72
N LEU A 95 -13.13 7.59 5.44
CA LEU A 95 -11.70 7.49 5.09
C LEU A 95 -11.03 8.84 5.30
N LYS A 96 -10.09 8.86 6.25
CA LYS A 96 -9.30 10.03 6.63
C LYS A 96 -7.90 9.58 7.09
N PRO A 97 -6.93 10.49 7.19
CA PRO A 97 -5.56 10.12 7.57
C PRO A 97 -5.46 9.38 8.90
N GLU A 98 -6.31 9.71 9.88
CA GLU A 98 -6.35 9.07 11.20
C GLU A 98 -6.80 7.62 11.13
N ASN A 99 -7.55 7.24 10.07
CA ASN A 99 -8.04 5.88 9.83
C ASN A 99 -7.14 5.08 8.88
N ILE A 100 -5.93 5.59 8.58
CA ILE A 100 -4.91 4.93 7.76
C ILE A 100 -3.63 4.86 8.57
N MET A 101 -3.23 3.68 8.99
CA MET A 101 -1.97 3.46 9.68
C MET A 101 -0.89 2.96 8.72
N LEU A 102 0.35 3.36 9.00
CA LEU A 102 1.55 2.80 8.35
C LEU A 102 2.34 2.03 9.39
N THR A 103 2.63 0.76 9.10
CA THR A 103 3.40 -0.09 10.00
C THR A 103 4.84 0.41 10.15
N ARG A 104 5.41 0.25 11.35
CA ARG A 104 6.80 0.63 11.65
C ARG A 104 7.80 -0.09 10.75
N ILE A 105 7.56 -1.37 10.49
CA ILE A 105 8.38 -2.19 9.60
C ILE A 105 7.67 -2.30 8.27
N GLY A 106 8.33 -1.88 7.20
CA GLY A 106 7.83 -1.96 5.84
C GLY A 106 6.93 -0.80 5.42
N CYS A 107 6.43 0.04 6.33
CA CYS A 107 5.48 1.12 6.01
C CYS A 107 4.29 0.60 5.21
N ASP A 108 3.71 -0.53 5.65
CA ASP A 108 2.53 -1.12 5.02
C ASP A 108 1.27 -0.44 5.52
N VAL A 109 0.34 -0.21 4.61
CA VAL A 109 -0.95 0.39 4.93
C VAL A 109 -1.83 -0.59 5.70
N LYS A 110 -2.46 -0.08 6.77
CA LYS A 110 -3.55 -0.72 7.50
C LYS A 110 -4.71 0.26 7.62
N VAL A 111 -5.81 0.00 6.91
CA VAL A 111 -7.06 0.74 7.08
C VAL A 111 -7.71 0.27 8.36
N VAL A 112 -8.07 1.22 9.20
CA VAL A 112 -8.70 0.98 10.51
C VAL A 112 -10.05 1.67 10.57
N ASP A 113 -10.87 1.30 11.55
CA ASP A 113 -12.16 1.92 11.86
C ASP A 113 -13.20 1.82 10.73
N LEU A 114 -14.04 0.79 10.83
CA LEU A 114 -15.18 0.56 9.94
C LEU A 114 -16.52 1.05 10.54
N GLY A 115 -16.46 1.89 11.58
CA GLY A 115 -17.61 2.32 12.36
C GLY A 115 -18.67 3.14 11.60
N CYS A 116 -18.27 3.74 10.48
CA CYS A 116 -19.17 4.57 9.65
C CYS A 116 -19.86 3.79 8.51
N CYS A 117 -19.56 2.51 8.33
CA CYS A 117 -20.15 1.70 7.26
C CYS A 117 -21.69 1.58 7.33
N TYR A 118 -22.30 2.01 8.43
CA TYR A 118 -23.75 1.97 8.69
C TYR A 118 -24.35 3.29 9.15
N SER A 119 -23.72 4.41 8.90
CA SER A 119 -24.15 5.71 9.39
C SER A 119 -25.39 6.31 8.69
N ASP A 120 -26.15 5.54 7.93
CA ASP A 120 -27.47 5.99 7.48
C ASP A 120 -28.41 6.39 8.65
N ILE A 121 -28.09 5.94 9.89
CA ILE A 121 -28.83 6.28 11.10
C ILE A 121 -28.27 7.53 11.81
N PHE A 122 -27.02 7.92 11.52
CA PHE A 122 -26.30 9.00 12.22
C PHE A 122 -25.95 10.20 11.35
N VAL A 123 -26.70 10.45 10.30
CA VAL A 123 -26.50 11.62 9.41
C VAL A 123 -26.50 12.96 10.18
N ASP A 124 -27.08 13.02 11.37
CA ASP A 124 -27.17 14.23 12.19
C ASP A 124 -26.12 14.36 13.30
N SER A 125 -25.23 13.41 13.50
CA SER A 125 -24.25 13.51 14.58
C SER A 125 -22.84 13.83 14.09
N THR A 126 -22.50 15.09 13.98
CA THR A 126 -21.26 15.78 14.44
C THR A 126 -19.90 15.00 14.41
N GLY A 127 -19.77 13.85 13.76
CA GLY A 127 -18.56 13.02 13.78
C GLY A 127 -17.74 13.00 12.50
N TYR A 128 -18.25 13.56 11.40
CA TYR A 128 -17.48 13.63 10.16
C TYR A 128 -16.40 14.69 10.28
N THR A 129 -15.18 14.29 9.99
CA THR A 129 -14.16 15.27 9.65
C THR A 129 -14.55 15.84 8.28
N THR A 130 -15.33 16.93 8.28
CA THR A 130 -15.93 17.57 7.10
C THR A 130 -14.95 17.78 5.94
N GLN A 131 -13.67 17.81 6.26
CA GLN A 131 -12.57 18.02 5.31
C GLN A 131 -12.42 16.89 4.29
N TYR A 132 -12.73 15.63 4.64
CA TYR A 132 -12.57 14.44 3.77
C TYR A 132 -13.91 13.93 3.23
N ALA A 133 -15.02 14.35 3.83
CA ALA A 133 -16.35 13.92 3.43
C ALA A 133 -16.74 14.44 2.04
N ALA A 134 -17.36 13.60 1.24
CA ALA A 134 -17.82 13.95 -0.08
C ALA A 134 -19.05 14.90 -0.04
N PRO A 135 -19.24 15.76 -1.05
CA PRO A 135 -20.37 16.72 -1.08
C PRO A 135 -21.74 16.07 -0.96
N GLU A 136 -21.95 14.88 -1.53
CA GLU A 136 -23.22 14.13 -1.41
C GLU A 136 -23.42 13.62 0.02
N GLN A 137 -22.35 13.23 0.70
CA GLN A 137 -22.40 12.77 2.08
C GLN A 137 -22.79 13.93 3.01
N LEU A 138 -22.13 15.09 2.85
CA LEU A 138 -22.47 16.30 3.62
C LEU A 138 -23.89 16.81 3.35
N ALA A 139 -24.44 16.51 2.18
CA ALA A 139 -25.79 16.89 1.78
C ALA A 139 -26.86 15.85 2.14
N GLY A 140 -26.51 14.77 2.88
CA GLY A 140 -27.43 13.68 3.22
C GLY A 140 -28.03 12.98 1.99
N ARG A 141 -27.30 12.95 0.86
CA ARG A 141 -27.74 12.26 -0.35
C ARG A 141 -27.23 10.82 -0.35
N LYS A 142 -27.77 10.02 -1.28
CA LYS A 142 -27.34 8.63 -1.47
C LYS A 142 -25.82 8.57 -1.70
N VAL A 143 -25.12 7.78 -0.87
CA VAL A 143 -23.71 7.47 -0.95
C VAL A 143 -23.48 6.15 -1.68
N ASP A 144 -22.33 6.01 -2.34
CA ASP A 144 -21.90 4.78 -2.99
C ASP A 144 -20.36 4.73 -3.06
N VAL A 145 -19.78 3.77 -3.79
CA VAL A 145 -18.32 3.58 -3.94
C VAL A 145 -17.57 4.86 -4.36
N ARG A 146 -18.25 5.79 -5.04
CA ARG A 146 -17.66 7.07 -5.48
C ARG A 146 -17.48 8.07 -4.34
N THR A 147 -18.15 7.86 -3.24
CA THR A 147 -17.95 8.62 -2.00
C THR A 147 -16.58 8.32 -1.40
N ASP A 148 -16.20 7.04 -1.32
CA ASP A 148 -14.85 6.65 -0.89
C ASP A 148 -13.78 7.12 -1.89
N ILE A 149 -14.07 7.10 -3.20
CA ILE A 149 -13.15 7.64 -4.23
C ILE A 149 -12.87 9.13 -4.03
N TYR A 150 -13.87 9.91 -3.59
CA TYR A 150 -13.64 11.32 -3.21
C TYR A 150 -12.69 11.44 -2.02
N ALA A 151 -12.91 10.65 -0.97
CA ALA A 151 -12.04 10.63 0.20
C ALA A 151 -10.61 10.21 -0.17
N VAL A 152 -10.42 9.20 -1.05
CA VAL A 152 -9.11 8.88 -1.63
C VAL A 152 -8.50 10.10 -2.31
N GLY A 153 -9.27 10.85 -3.12
CA GLY A 153 -8.80 12.08 -3.73
C GLY A 153 -8.26 13.08 -2.71
N LYS A 154 -8.95 13.25 -1.58
CA LYS A 154 -8.53 14.12 -0.46
C LYS A 154 -7.25 13.62 0.22
N ILE A 155 -7.10 12.31 0.39
CA ILE A 155 -5.87 11.73 0.91
C ILE A 155 -4.70 11.97 -0.05
N LEU A 156 -4.89 11.72 -1.36
CA LEU A 156 -3.85 11.93 -2.36
C LEU A 156 -3.46 13.40 -2.53
N GLU A 157 -4.40 14.34 -2.32
CA GLU A 157 -4.14 15.79 -2.34
C GLU A 157 -3.23 16.22 -1.18
N LEU A 158 -3.31 15.52 -0.03
CA LEU A 158 -2.50 15.78 1.15
C LEU A 158 -1.04 15.34 0.98
N LEU A 159 -0.79 14.31 0.17
CA LEU A 159 0.54 13.72 0.02
C LEU A 159 1.42 14.54 -0.93
N PRO A 160 2.75 14.68 -0.65
CA PRO A 160 3.71 15.06 -1.67
C PRO A 160 3.61 14.10 -2.87
N HIS A 161 3.25 14.59 -4.03
CA HIS A 161 3.06 13.75 -5.21
C HIS A 161 3.57 14.42 -6.48
N HIS A 162 3.93 13.61 -7.46
CA HIS A 162 4.36 14.12 -8.75
C HIS A 162 3.17 14.75 -9.50
N PRO A 163 3.35 15.92 -10.17
CA PRO A 163 2.28 16.64 -10.91
C PRO A 163 1.51 15.80 -11.93
N ILE A 164 2.07 14.66 -12.34
CA ILE A 164 1.42 13.71 -13.24
C ILE A 164 0.09 13.19 -12.68
N TYR A 165 -0.07 13.15 -11.35
CA TYR A 165 -1.28 12.66 -10.70
C TYR A 165 -2.37 13.73 -10.53
N ASN A 166 -2.06 15.03 -10.73
CA ASN A 166 -3.02 16.13 -10.52
C ASN A 166 -4.35 15.94 -11.26
N LYS A 167 -4.32 15.43 -12.51
CA LYS A 167 -5.54 15.18 -13.27
C LYS A 167 -6.39 14.04 -12.67
N VAL A 168 -5.73 13.03 -12.11
CA VAL A 168 -6.43 11.91 -11.48
C VAL A 168 -7.07 12.38 -10.18
N ILE A 169 -6.30 13.09 -9.33
CA ILE A 169 -6.77 13.66 -8.07
C ILE A 169 -7.94 14.60 -8.32
N LYS A 170 -7.80 15.53 -9.26
CA LYS A 170 -8.89 16.45 -9.63
C LYS A 170 -10.17 15.74 -10.06
N ARG A 171 -10.06 14.61 -10.79
CA ARG A 171 -11.22 13.81 -11.18
C ARG A 171 -11.85 13.11 -9.98
N CYS A 172 -11.07 12.60 -9.03
CA CYS A 172 -11.61 12.05 -7.78
C CYS A 172 -12.40 13.09 -6.98
N LEU A 173 -11.95 14.35 -6.99
CA LEU A 173 -12.50 15.46 -6.23
C LEU A 173 -13.65 16.21 -6.97
N ASP A 174 -14.15 15.71 -8.10
CA ASP A 174 -15.28 16.35 -8.77
C ASP A 174 -16.50 16.35 -7.82
N LYS A 175 -17.21 17.51 -7.80
CA LYS A 175 -18.41 17.67 -6.96
C LYS A 175 -19.55 16.74 -7.38
N ASN A 176 -19.64 16.42 -8.68
CA ASN A 176 -20.61 15.49 -9.21
C ASN A 176 -20.01 14.06 -9.21
N PRO A 177 -20.57 13.10 -8.45
CA PRO A 177 -20.08 11.72 -8.43
C PRO A 177 -20.03 11.06 -9.81
N GLN A 178 -20.87 11.46 -10.76
CA GLN A 178 -20.90 10.91 -12.12
C GLN A 178 -19.63 11.23 -12.92
N ASN A 179 -18.93 12.30 -12.58
CA ASN A 179 -17.70 12.70 -13.26
C ASN A 179 -16.46 12.02 -12.67
N ARG A 180 -16.57 11.45 -11.47
CA ARG A 180 -15.48 10.72 -10.80
C ARG A 180 -15.19 9.38 -11.50
N TYR A 181 -14.18 8.69 -11.05
CA TYR A 181 -14.01 7.27 -11.35
C TYR A 181 -15.20 6.50 -10.76
N GLN A 182 -15.71 5.51 -11.48
CA GLN A 182 -16.92 4.79 -11.07
C GLN A 182 -16.60 3.58 -10.19
N THR A 183 -15.34 3.11 -10.19
CA THR A 183 -14.85 2.01 -9.37
C THR A 183 -13.41 2.27 -8.92
N ILE A 184 -12.98 1.60 -7.86
CA ILE A 184 -11.57 1.60 -7.45
C ILE A 184 -10.68 1.03 -8.55
N ALA A 185 -11.11 -0.01 -9.25
CA ALA A 185 -10.37 -0.59 -10.36
C ALA A 185 -10.13 0.42 -11.50
N GLU A 186 -11.12 1.27 -11.83
CA GLU A 186 -10.95 2.35 -12.82
C GLU A 186 -9.90 3.37 -12.36
N LEU A 187 -9.95 3.78 -11.09
CA LEU A 187 -8.97 4.67 -10.48
C LEU A 187 -7.55 4.06 -10.49
N GLN A 188 -7.43 2.81 -10.07
CA GLN A 188 -6.16 2.07 -10.06
C GLN A 188 -5.54 1.98 -11.46
N LYS A 189 -6.36 1.68 -12.47
CA LYS A 189 -5.92 1.67 -13.87
C LYS A 189 -5.42 3.05 -14.31
N ALA A 190 -6.11 4.14 -13.94
CA ALA A 190 -5.70 5.50 -14.30
C ALA A 190 -4.35 5.89 -13.69
N LEU A 191 -4.06 5.43 -12.48
CA LEU A 191 -2.77 5.64 -11.79
C LEU A 191 -1.66 4.77 -12.40
N SER A 192 -1.92 3.49 -12.70
CA SER A 192 -0.94 2.55 -13.24
C SER A 192 -0.49 2.85 -14.67
N VAL A 193 -1.38 3.30 -15.54
CA VAL A 193 -1.05 3.66 -16.93
C VAL A 193 -0.02 4.79 -16.99
N ARG A 194 -0.08 5.73 -16.08
CA ARG A 194 0.88 6.83 -15.99
C ARG A 194 2.26 6.37 -15.55
N ASN A 195 2.31 5.42 -14.64
CA ASN A 195 3.56 4.80 -14.19
C ASN A 195 4.24 4.00 -15.30
N TYR A 196 3.46 3.25 -16.07
CA TYR A 196 3.95 2.48 -17.20
C TYR A 196 4.57 3.37 -18.29
N ASN A 197 3.93 4.49 -18.63
CA ASN A 197 4.47 5.43 -19.62
C ASN A 197 5.77 6.09 -19.14
N LYS A 198 5.87 6.45 -17.86
CA LYS A 198 7.11 6.97 -17.25
C LYS A 198 8.24 5.95 -17.33
N LYS A 199 7.98 4.69 -16.95
CA LYS A 199 8.98 3.61 -17.04
C LYS A 199 9.42 3.36 -18.49
N LYS A 200 8.52 3.40 -19.46
CA LYS A 200 8.86 3.28 -20.89
C LYS A 200 9.73 4.44 -21.39
N ILE A 201 9.41 5.67 -21.02
CA ILE A 201 10.19 6.85 -21.41
C ILE A 201 11.60 6.76 -20.82
N VAL A 202 11.72 6.43 -19.53
CA VAL A 202 13.03 6.27 -18.87
C VAL A 202 13.84 5.16 -19.55
N ALA A 203 13.23 4.01 -19.82
CA ALA A 203 13.90 2.90 -20.51
C ALA A 203 14.36 3.29 -21.93
N ALA A 204 13.52 4.02 -22.69
CA ALA A 204 13.87 4.50 -24.01
C ALA A 204 15.04 5.51 -23.99
N VAL A 205 15.02 6.45 -23.04
CA VAL A 205 16.11 7.43 -22.85
C VAL A 205 17.41 6.72 -22.45
N SER A 206 17.35 5.78 -21.51
CA SER A 206 18.52 4.98 -21.09
C SER A 206 19.11 4.19 -22.25
N LEU A 207 18.27 3.62 -23.12
CA LEU A 207 18.74 2.89 -24.30
C LEU A 207 19.44 3.82 -25.29
N VAL A 208 18.87 5.01 -25.56
CA VAL A 208 19.49 6.03 -26.43
C VAL A 208 20.84 6.47 -25.89
N VAL A 209 20.94 6.74 -24.60
CA VAL A 209 22.22 7.09 -23.95
C VAL A 209 23.25 5.97 -24.09
N ALA A 210 22.84 4.73 -23.81
CA ALA A 210 23.74 3.58 -23.94
C ALA A 210 24.27 3.41 -25.38
N VAL A 211 23.40 3.50 -26.37
CA VAL A 211 23.77 3.44 -27.79
C VAL A 211 24.71 4.59 -28.17
N SER A 212 24.46 5.82 -27.69
CA SER A 212 25.32 6.96 -27.94
C SER A 212 26.73 6.79 -27.36
N VAL A 213 26.82 6.24 -26.13
CA VAL A 213 28.12 5.94 -25.51
C VAL A 213 28.88 4.87 -26.29
N VAL A 214 28.23 3.79 -26.73
CA VAL A 214 28.87 2.75 -27.54
C VAL A 214 29.38 3.31 -28.88
N LEU A 215 28.57 4.17 -29.53
CA LEU A 215 28.96 4.82 -30.79
C LEU A 215 30.19 5.73 -30.59
N LEU A 216 30.23 6.51 -29.51
CA LEU A 216 31.36 7.36 -29.17
C LEU A 216 32.64 6.57 -28.91
N LEU A 217 32.52 5.44 -28.19
CA LEU A 217 33.66 4.54 -27.95
C LEU A 217 34.13 3.88 -29.25
N ALA A 218 33.23 3.50 -30.14
CA ALA A 218 33.58 2.94 -31.45
C ALA A 218 34.30 3.98 -32.33
N LEU A 219 33.85 5.23 -32.34
CA LEU A 219 34.51 6.32 -33.03
C LEU A 219 35.89 6.63 -32.46
N ALA A 220 36.01 6.68 -31.12
CA ALA A 220 37.30 6.89 -30.44
C ALA A 220 38.28 5.78 -30.76
N ASN A 221 37.81 4.53 -30.88
CA ASN A 221 38.68 3.39 -31.21
C ASN A 221 39.07 3.37 -32.70
N SER A 222 38.32 4.07 -33.58
CA SER A 222 38.62 4.22 -35.00
C SER A 222 39.68 5.29 -35.26
N PHE A 223 39.98 6.15 -34.26
CA PHE A 223 41.08 7.13 -34.29
C PHE A 223 42.36 6.58 -33.65
N GLN A 224 42.79 5.39 -34.06
CA GLN A 224 44.15 4.95 -33.71
C GLN A 224 45.17 5.69 -34.58
N PRO A 225 46.17 6.37 -34.00
CA PRO A 225 47.24 6.97 -34.80
C PRO A 225 48.02 5.85 -35.50
N LEU A 226 48.27 6.06 -36.81
CA LEU A 226 49.12 5.17 -37.62
C LEU A 226 50.41 4.85 -36.89
N PRO A 227 50.89 3.60 -36.92
CA PRO A 227 52.16 3.27 -36.28
C PRO A 227 53.26 4.04 -36.99
N ASN A 228 54.04 4.80 -36.21
CA ASN A 228 55.25 5.44 -36.67
C ASN A 228 56.20 4.35 -37.15
N GLU A 229 56.50 4.30 -38.45
CA GLU A 229 57.62 3.56 -39.02
C GLU A 229 58.92 4.10 -38.39
N ALA A 230 59.41 3.41 -37.38
CA ALA A 230 60.78 3.62 -36.86
C ALA A 230 61.76 3.04 -37.85
N LYS A 231 62.52 3.89 -38.50
CA LYS A 231 63.68 3.55 -39.33
C LYS A 231 64.63 2.68 -38.54
N GLU A 232 64.78 1.42 -38.99
CA GLU A 232 65.88 0.54 -38.57
C GLU A 232 67.23 1.11 -39.00
N THR A 233 68.10 1.25 -38.08
CA THR A 233 69.57 1.31 -38.34
C THR A 233 70.26 0.13 -37.66
N PRO A 234 71.14 -0.63 -38.38
CA PRO A 234 71.70 -1.85 -37.83
C PRO A 234 73.02 -1.55 -37.12
N ARG A 235 73.25 -2.10 -35.96
CA ARG A 235 74.66 -2.33 -35.49
C ARG A 235 74.80 -3.42 -34.42
N ASN A 236 75.41 -4.49 -34.88
CA ASN A 236 76.48 -5.32 -34.22
C ASN A 236 76.32 -5.88 -32.80
N GLN A 237 76.24 -7.16 -32.81
CA GLN A 237 77.02 -8.18 -32.08
C GLN A 237 77.84 -7.78 -30.87
N LYS A 238 77.65 -8.46 -29.74
CA LYS A 238 78.61 -9.41 -29.16
C LYS A 238 78.05 -10.14 -27.94
N LEU A 239 78.17 -11.48 -28.03
CA LEU A 239 78.16 -12.49 -26.96
C LEU A 239 78.65 -12.02 -25.59
N VAL A 240 78.06 -12.59 -24.55
CA VAL A 240 78.74 -13.47 -23.56
C VAL A 240 77.72 -14.07 -22.59
N ASP A 241 77.64 -15.35 -22.65
CA ASP A 241 77.41 -16.45 -21.70
C ASP A 241 77.21 -16.11 -20.21
N SER A 242 76.27 -16.74 -19.59
CA SER A 242 76.41 -17.80 -18.58
C SER A 242 75.27 -17.82 -17.51
N LYS A 243 74.71 -18.95 -17.47
CA LYS A 243 74.43 -19.79 -16.31
C LYS A 243 73.33 -19.34 -15.25
N LYS A 244 72.41 -20.18 -15.17
CA LYS A 244 71.85 -20.98 -14.02
C LYS A 244 70.45 -20.72 -13.63
N ARG A 245 69.67 -21.77 -13.86
CA ARG A 245 68.43 -22.17 -13.10
C ARG A 245 68.79 -22.47 -11.62
N PRO A 246 67.86 -22.69 -10.68
CA PRO A 246 66.49 -23.16 -10.88
C PRO A 246 65.41 -22.52 -9.96
N ALA A 247 64.15 -22.95 -10.18
CA ALA A 247 62.99 -22.76 -9.33
C ALA A 247 63.12 -23.50 -7.97
N PRO A 248 62.25 -23.23 -6.98
CA PRO A 248 61.10 -24.10 -6.76
C PRO A 248 59.81 -23.38 -6.39
N SER A 249 58.74 -23.82 -6.91
CA SER A 249 57.49 -24.47 -6.40
C SER A 249 57.23 -24.37 -4.88
N LEU A 250 55.97 -23.97 -4.56
CA LEU A 250 55.09 -24.53 -3.50
C LEU A 250 53.81 -23.73 -3.53
N GLN A 251 52.73 -24.32 -4.00
CA GLN A 251 51.66 -25.11 -3.36
C GLN A 251 50.70 -24.29 -2.48
N LYS A 252 49.48 -24.26 -2.99
CA LYS A 252 48.20 -24.56 -2.35
C LYS A 252 47.86 -23.98 -0.99
N SER A 253 46.75 -23.27 -0.93
CA SER A 253 45.60 -23.80 -0.15
C SER A 253 44.29 -23.14 -0.57
N LYS A 254 43.35 -23.98 -0.97
CA LYS A 254 41.91 -23.73 -1.04
C LYS A 254 41.41 -23.79 0.38
N GLU A 255 40.66 -22.81 0.80
CA GLU A 255 39.74 -22.97 1.92
C GLU A 255 38.32 -22.70 1.42
N GLN A 256 37.60 -23.80 1.33
CA GLN A 256 36.13 -23.83 1.19
C GLN A 256 35.55 -23.60 2.58
N VAL A 257 34.75 -22.60 2.73
CA VAL A 257 33.84 -22.46 3.88
C VAL A 257 32.44 -22.87 3.40
N THR A 258 32.03 -24.04 3.83
CA THR A 258 30.69 -24.59 3.70
C THR A 258 29.76 -23.87 4.67
N ALA A 259 28.67 -23.31 4.16
CA ALA A 259 27.57 -22.80 4.97
C ALA A 259 26.64 -23.98 5.34
N GLU A 260 26.58 -24.32 6.60
CA GLU A 260 25.60 -25.23 7.17
C GLU A 260 24.24 -24.53 7.31
N ALA A 261 23.23 -25.10 6.67
CA ALA A 261 21.83 -24.72 6.85
C ALA A 261 21.30 -25.39 8.11
N VAL A 262 20.92 -24.60 9.10
CA VAL A 262 20.20 -25.06 10.28
C VAL A 262 18.73 -25.19 9.94
N VAL A 263 18.27 -26.43 9.80
CA VAL A 263 16.85 -26.77 9.68
C VAL A 263 16.25 -26.85 11.09
N VAL A 264 15.40 -25.88 11.43
CA VAL A 264 14.57 -25.96 12.63
C VAL A 264 13.29 -26.71 12.29
N LYS A 265 13.17 -27.93 12.79
CA LYS A 265 11.95 -28.73 12.74
C LYS A 265 10.98 -28.24 13.80
N ASN A 266 9.81 -27.78 13.39
CA ASN A 266 8.65 -27.61 14.27
C ASN A 266 7.94 -28.96 14.47
N PRO A 267 7.51 -29.29 15.68
CA PRO A 267 6.73 -30.51 15.93
C PRO A 267 5.27 -30.35 15.51
N PRO A 268 4.58 -31.42 15.13
CA PRO A 268 3.17 -31.38 14.75
C PRO A 268 2.26 -31.26 15.98
N LEU A 269 1.39 -30.27 16.00
CA LEU A 269 0.26 -30.21 16.92
C LEU A 269 -0.91 -30.99 16.32
N SER A 270 -1.10 -32.21 16.82
CA SER A 270 -2.34 -32.94 16.68
C SER A 270 -3.29 -32.49 17.79
N GLY A 271 -4.39 -31.89 17.44
CA GLY A 271 -5.48 -31.57 18.36
C GLY A 271 -6.74 -31.38 17.55
N SER A 272 -7.52 -32.48 17.47
CA SER A 272 -8.87 -32.47 16.93
C SER A 272 -9.77 -31.61 17.80
N VAL A 273 -10.23 -30.47 17.25
CA VAL A 273 -11.34 -29.72 17.83
C VAL A 273 -12.58 -30.04 16.99
N SER A 274 -13.51 -30.72 17.63
CA SER A 274 -14.83 -31.09 17.15
C SER A 274 -15.63 -29.84 16.71
N GLU A 275 -16.17 -29.95 15.50
CA GLU A 275 -17.13 -29.00 14.93
C GLU A 275 -18.43 -29.02 15.77
N GLU A 276 -18.65 -28.00 16.54
CA GLU A 276 -19.96 -27.61 17.01
C GLU A 276 -20.45 -26.42 16.17
N LYS A 277 -21.11 -26.75 15.06
CA LYS A 277 -21.87 -25.78 14.25
C LYS A 277 -23.14 -25.44 15.00
N GLU A 278 -23.10 -24.43 15.83
CA GLU A 278 -24.31 -23.80 16.35
C GLU A 278 -24.97 -23.03 15.19
N LYS A 279 -26.17 -23.48 14.80
CA LYS A 279 -27.06 -22.82 13.84
C LYS A 279 -27.50 -21.49 14.43
N VAL A 280 -26.77 -20.41 14.11
CA VAL A 280 -27.30 -19.06 14.32
C VAL A 280 -28.48 -18.89 13.34
N LYS A 281 -29.69 -18.86 13.88
CA LYS A 281 -30.89 -18.50 13.16
C LYS A 281 -30.66 -17.11 12.55
N SER A 282 -30.78 -16.99 11.24
CA SER A 282 -30.75 -15.71 10.54
C SER A 282 -31.92 -14.86 11.07
N HIS A 283 -31.62 -13.96 11.99
CA HIS A 283 -32.59 -12.99 12.46
C HIS A 283 -32.73 -11.90 11.39
N ASN A 284 -33.97 -11.62 11.03
CA ASN A 284 -34.28 -10.67 9.94
C ASN A 284 -34.25 -9.23 10.48
N TRP A 285 -33.05 -8.74 10.75
CA TRP A 285 -32.78 -7.42 11.31
C TRP A 285 -33.36 -6.27 10.48
N GLN A 286 -33.41 -6.45 9.13
CA GLN A 286 -33.99 -5.44 8.24
C GLN A 286 -35.41 -5.09 8.59
N LYS A 287 -36.23 -6.12 8.89
CA LYS A 287 -37.64 -5.98 9.23
C LYS A 287 -37.89 -5.34 10.59
N GLU A 288 -37.00 -5.58 11.55
CA GLU A 288 -37.09 -4.96 12.87
C GLU A 288 -36.65 -3.50 12.85
N MET A 289 -35.65 -3.19 12.04
CA MET A 289 -35.15 -1.83 11.85
C MET A 289 -36.20 -0.96 11.14
N ASP A 290 -36.82 -1.46 10.08
CA ASP A 290 -37.93 -0.75 9.38
C ASP A 290 -39.10 -0.51 10.32
N ALA A 291 -39.42 -1.45 11.21
CA ALA A 291 -40.46 -1.30 12.22
C ALA A 291 -40.13 -0.31 13.34
N MET A 292 -38.83 -0.15 13.68
CA MET A 292 -38.40 0.87 14.64
C MET A 292 -38.40 2.27 14.02
N LEU A 293 -38.01 2.41 12.75
CA LEU A 293 -38.04 3.67 12.01
C LEU A 293 -39.49 4.17 11.88
N ASP A 294 -40.47 3.30 11.60
CA ASP A 294 -41.89 3.64 11.52
C ASP A 294 -42.49 4.09 12.87
N LYS A 295 -41.90 3.64 14.00
CA LYS A 295 -42.26 4.08 15.34
C LYS A 295 -41.64 5.41 15.77
N ALA A 296 -40.46 5.73 15.23
CA ALA A 296 -39.71 6.96 15.58
C ALA A 296 -40.25 8.19 14.82
N TYR A 297 -40.95 7.98 13.69
CA TYR A 297 -41.48 9.05 12.83
C TYR A 297 -43.01 9.22 12.87
N LYS A 298 -43.70 8.56 13.81
CA LYS A 298 -45.10 8.85 14.19
C LYS A 298 -45.15 9.55 15.54
#